data_8d803e4936e75f03774fd8d42dd9381e
#
_entry.id   8d803e4936e75f03774fd8d42dd9381e
#
_cell.length_a   1.000
_cell.length_b   1.000
_cell.length_c   1.000
_cell.angle_alpha   90.00
_cell.angle_beta   90.00
_cell.angle_gamma   90.00
#
_symmetry.space_group_name_H-M   'P 1'
#
loop_
_entity.id
_entity.type
_entity.pdbx_description
1 polymer ?
#
loop_
_entity_poly.entity_id
_entity_poly.type
_entity_poly.pdbx_seq_one_letter_code
_entity_poly.pdbx_strand_id
1 'polypeptide(L)'
;MNTEEHRTPVVWRPQHRQAEFMRRPEPEALYGGAAGGGKSDALVIEALRQVDIPHYRALILRKTYPQLSDLVDKSQMYYRRAFPQAQYNATAHVWNFPSGAKIYFGSMQYTKDRTNYQGKAYDFIGFDELTHFEWEEYSYMMSRNRPTGPGTRVYMRATTNPGGIGHGWVKARFITPAPPGTPIVEEYTVRRPDGTEQKLQRARVFIPSSIFDNPALLQNDPGYLASLAAMPEAEKQALLYGSWDSFSGQVFTEWRNDPAHYQDQRWTHVIAPFAIPKHWQIYRGFDFGFSKPFSVGWYAADEEGRLYRIKELYGCTGRPNEGLRIDPVEQAQRIREAEQNDPVLRGRVIHGVADPAIFDESRGESIAAMMERSPNFLHWKPGDHTRLAGKMQFHYRLNFDADGRPMLQVFNTCKHFIRTLPNLVYDESNVEDIDTRQEDHIYDECRYVLMENPISPPARRTALPPPDDPLDLHRQARFYRI
;
A
#
# COMPACT_ATOMS: atom_id res chain seq x y z
N MET A 1 -22.53 43.33 -42.43
CA MET A 1 -22.95 41.98 -41.88
C MET A 1 -21.84 41.50 -40.94
N ASN A 2 -22.01 41.74 -39.66
CA ASN A 2 -21.08 41.22 -38.66
C ASN A 2 -21.41 39.74 -38.47
N THR A 3 -20.55 38.86 -38.92
CA THR A 3 -20.55 37.47 -38.55
C THR A 3 -20.01 37.38 -37.12
N GLU A 4 -20.88 37.46 -36.11
CA GLU A 4 -20.55 37.01 -34.77
C GLU A 4 -20.23 35.51 -34.85
N GLU A 5 -18.95 35.18 -34.84
CA GLU A 5 -18.51 33.80 -34.57
C GLU A 5 -19.11 33.38 -33.21
N HIS A 6 -20.13 32.55 -33.25
CA HIS A 6 -20.63 31.86 -32.05
C HIS A 6 -19.52 30.96 -31.48
N ARG A 7 -18.64 31.58 -30.70
CA ARG A 7 -17.66 30.83 -29.92
C ARG A 7 -18.43 29.98 -28.91
N THR A 8 -18.45 28.67 -29.15
CA THR A 8 -18.99 27.69 -28.17
C THR A 8 -18.33 27.95 -26.83
N PRO A 9 -19.10 28.21 -25.75
CA PRO A 9 -18.53 28.52 -24.46
C PRO A 9 -17.72 27.35 -23.95
N VAL A 10 -16.46 27.59 -23.59
CA VAL A 10 -15.58 26.58 -23.02
C VAL A 10 -16.08 26.23 -21.61
N VAL A 11 -16.54 25.02 -21.43
CA VAL A 11 -17.08 24.53 -20.14
C VAL A 11 -15.98 24.27 -19.11
N TRP A 12 -14.83 23.75 -19.55
CA TRP A 12 -13.69 23.44 -18.72
C TRP A 12 -12.38 23.43 -19.54
N ARG A 13 -11.27 23.76 -18.90
CA ARG A 13 -9.93 23.70 -19.50
C ARG A 13 -9.00 22.93 -18.58
N PRO A 14 -8.27 21.92 -19.10
CA PRO A 14 -7.29 21.22 -18.31
C PRO A 14 -6.11 22.11 -17.96
N GLN A 15 -5.63 22.00 -16.75
CA GLN A 15 -4.33 22.50 -16.35
C GLN A 15 -3.21 21.60 -16.91
N HIS A 16 -1.96 22.04 -16.83
CA HIS A 16 -0.84 21.35 -17.48
C HIS A 16 -0.77 19.86 -17.16
N ARG A 17 -0.78 19.48 -15.89
CA ARG A 17 -0.70 18.08 -15.45
C ARG A 17 -1.97 17.28 -15.76
N GLN A 18 -3.13 17.90 -15.67
CA GLN A 18 -4.38 17.28 -16.12
C GLN A 18 -4.34 16.98 -17.63
N ALA A 19 -3.84 17.91 -18.44
CA ALA A 19 -3.70 17.71 -19.88
C ALA A 19 -2.69 16.60 -20.19
N GLU A 20 -1.58 16.52 -19.45
CA GLU A 20 -0.61 15.44 -19.57
C GLU A 20 -1.26 14.08 -19.27
N PHE A 21 -1.96 13.95 -18.15
CA PHE A 21 -2.70 12.73 -17.77
C PHE A 21 -3.73 12.31 -18.84
N MET A 22 -4.53 13.24 -19.32
CA MET A 22 -5.58 12.99 -20.33
C MET A 22 -5.03 12.60 -21.70
N ARG A 23 -3.81 13.03 -22.06
CA ARG A 23 -3.16 12.71 -23.34
C ARG A 23 -2.48 11.34 -23.37
N ARG A 24 -2.35 10.67 -22.21
CA ARG A 24 -1.59 9.41 -22.13
C ARG A 24 -2.21 8.32 -22.99
N PRO A 25 -1.41 7.68 -23.87
CA PRO A 25 -1.87 6.59 -24.71
C PRO A 25 -1.97 5.26 -23.98
N GLU A 26 -1.28 5.10 -22.85
CA GLU A 26 -1.21 3.84 -22.08
C GLU A 26 -2.60 3.36 -21.65
N PRO A 27 -2.85 2.04 -21.67
CA PRO A 27 -4.11 1.45 -21.21
C PRO A 27 -4.44 1.76 -19.74
N GLU A 28 -3.43 2.04 -18.93
CA GLU A 28 -3.60 2.41 -17.53
C GLU A 28 -2.78 3.67 -17.24
N ALA A 29 -3.40 4.69 -16.60
CA ALA A 29 -2.68 5.83 -16.08
C ALA A 29 -3.21 6.22 -14.70
N LEU A 30 -2.26 6.51 -13.80
CA LEU A 30 -2.51 7.03 -12.46
C LEU A 30 -2.12 8.52 -12.42
N TYR A 31 -3.05 9.38 -11.97
CA TYR A 31 -2.79 10.78 -11.66
C TYR A 31 -2.87 10.97 -10.14
N GLY A 32 -1.74 11.10 -9.48
CA GLY A 32 -1.69 11.00 -8.03
C GLY A 32 -0.60 11.85 -7.39
N GLY A 33 -0.70 12.01 -6.06
CA GLY A 33 0.24 12.78 -5.24
C GLY A 33 -0.48 13.77 -4.35
N ALA A 34 -0.01 15.03 -4.29
CA ALA A 34 -0.53 16.06 -3.40
C ALA A 34 -2.02 16.34 -3.58
N ALA A 35 -2.67 16.86 -2.55
CA ALA A 35 -4.05 17.35 -2.60
C ALA A 35 -4.15 18.60 -3.50
N GLY A 36 -5.39 18.98 -3.86
CA GLY A 36 -5.66 20.23 -4.57
C GLY A 36 -5.25 20.27 -6.05
N GLY A 37 -4.66 19.21 -6.62
CA GLY A 37 -4.21 19.19 -8.03
C GLY A 37 -5.30 18.99 -9.09
N GLY A 38 -6.60 19.06 -8.73
CA GLY A 38 -7.72 18.93 -9.66
C GLY A 38 -7.91 17.52 -10.24
N LYS A 39 -7.51 16.48 -9.48
CA LYS A 39 -7.52 15.07 -9.92
C LYS A 39 -8.91 14.55 -10.27
N SER A 40 -9.87 14.73 -9.38
CA SER A 40 -11.25 14.24 -9.57
C SER A 40 -11.96 14.93 -10.73
N ASP A 41 -11.70 16.24 -10.95
CA ASP A 41 -12.23 16.95 -12.12
C ASP A 41 -11.71 16.35 -13.42
N ALA A 42 -10.39 16.09 -13.50
CA ALA A 42 -9.79 15.46 -14.67
C ALA A 42 -10.40 14.08 -14.95
N LEU A 43 -10.66 13.28 -13.91
CA LEU A 43 -11.26 11.95 -14.04
C LEU A 43 -12.70 12.01 -14.56
N VAL A 44 -13.52 12.90 -13.99
CA VAL A 44 -14.92 13.11 -14.40
C VAL A 44 -14.99 13.59 -15.85
N ILE A 45 -14.13 14.53 -16.24
CA ILE A 45 -14.08 15.04 -17.63
C ILE A 45 -13.54 13.98 -18.61
N GLU A 46 -12.56 13.17 -18.20
CA GLU A 46 -12.01 12.11 -19.07
C GLU A 46 -13.08 11.09 -19.48
N ALA A 47 -14.05 10.81 -18.62
CA ALA A 47 -15.16 9.91 -18.94
C ALA A 47 -16.05 10.40 -20.10
N LEU A 48 -16.05 11.70 -20.40
CA LEU A 48 -16.80 12.28 -21.52
C LEU A 48 -16.16 12.00 -22.89
N ARG A 49 -14.92 11.58 -22.96
CA ARG A 49 -14.11 11.54 -24.19
C ARG A 49 -14.74 10.80 -25.37
N GLN A 50 -15.60 9.84 -25.10
CA GLN A 50 -16.19 8.98 -26.13
C GLN A 50 -17.73 8.95 -26.09
N VAL A 51 -18.38 9.93 -25.44
CA VAL A 51 -19.84 9.97 -25.28
C VAL A 51 -20.60 10.17 -26.59
N ASP A 52 -19.93 10.53 -27.66
CA ASP A 52 -20.53 10.61 -28.99
C ASP A 52 -20.67 9.24 -29.68
N ILE A 53 -20.04 8.19 -29.14
CA ILE A 53 -20.11 6.83 -29.66
C ILE A 53 -21.28 6.11 -28.99
N PRO A 54 -22.28 5.61 -29.75
CA PRO A 54 -23.56 5.10 -29.19
C PRO A 54 -23.39 3.96 -28.17
N HIS A 55 -22.42 3.10 -28.36
CA HIS A 55 -22.22 1.92 -27.51
C HIS A 55 -21.35 2.21 -26.28
N TYR A 56 -20.74 3.38 -26.22
CA TYR A 56 -19.79 3.71 -25.15
C TYR A 56 -20.38 3.55 -23.76
N ARG A 57 -19.65 2.84 -22.91
CA ARG A 57 -19.99 2.62 -21.50
C ARG A 57 -18.77 3.00 -20.63
N ALA A 58 -18.95 4.01 -19.82
CA ALA A 58 -17.96 4.41 -18.82
C ALA A 58 -18.45 4.05 -17.41
N LEU A 59 -17.53 3.77 -16.52
CA LEU A 59 -17.78 3.56 -15.09
C LEU A 59 -16.79 4.38 -14.29
N ILE A 60 -17.27 5.19 -13.35
CA ILE A 60 -16.45 5.88 -12.35
C ILE A 60 -16.73 5.26 -10.99
N LEU A 61 -15.68 4.87 -10.26
CA LEU A 61 -15.74 4.15 -9.00
C LEU A 61 -15.17 4.98 -7.85
N ARG A 62 -15.84 4.92 -6.71
CA ARG A 62 -15.38 5.36 -5.40
C ARG A 62 -15.56 4.23 -4.39
N LYS A 63 -14.88 4.27 -3.25
CA LYS A 63 -14.97 3.18 -2.27
C LYS A 63 -16.39 3.01 -1.70
N THR A 64 -17.09 4.11 -1.40
CA THR A 64 -18.45 4.09 -0.85
C THR A 64 -19.39 5.02 -1.61
N TYR A 65 -20.70 4.75 -1.54
CA TYR A 65 -21.72 5.63 -2.16
C TYR A 65 -21.74 7.05 -1.59
N PRO A 66 -21.64 7.29 -0.28
CA PRO A 66 -21.55 8.67 0.23
C PRO A 66 -20.38 9.47 -0.36
N GLN A 67 -19.25 8.83 -0.62
CA GLN A 67 -18.10 9.47 -1.24
C GLN A 67 -18.30 9.80 -2.74
N LEU A 68 -19.26 9.17 -3.41
CA LEU A 68 -19.60 9.45 -4.81
C LEU A 68 -20.30 10.81 -4.99
N SER A 69 -20.93 11.38 -3.96
CA SER A 69 -21.73 12.61 -4.06
C SER A 69 -20.95 13.75 -4.72
N ASP A 70 -19.70 13.98 -4.30
CA ASP A 70 -18.84 15.04 -4.88
C ASP A 70 -18.60 14.82 -6.40
N LEU A 71 -18.34 13.58 -6.81
CA LEU A 71 -18.14 13.25 -8.23
C LEU A 71 -19.42 13.41 -9.05
N VAL A 72 -20.56 13.06 -8.47
CA VAL A 72 -21.87 13.25 -9.09
C VAL A 72 -22.16 14.74 -9.25
N ASP A 73 -21.92 15.55 -8.22
CA ASP A 73 -22.13 17.00 -8.27
C ASP A 73 -21.22 17.67 -9.31
N LYS A 74 -19.94 17.30 -9.37
CA LYS A 74 -19.01 17.74 -10.42
C LYS A 74 -19.51 17.33 -11.81
N SER A 75 -19.99 16.09 -11.96
CA SER A 75 -20.54 15.64 -13.24
C SER A 75 -21.78 16.46 -13.65
N GLN A 76 -22.66 16.80 -12.70
CA GLN A 76 -23.81 17.64 -12.97
C GLN A 76 -23.39 19.05 -13.41
N MET A 77 -22.38 19.62 -12.77
CA MET A 77 -21.85 20.92 -13.12
C MET A 77 -21.26 20.97 -14.54
N TYR A 78 -20.51 19.94 -14.94
CA TYR A 78 -19.83 19.89 -16.24
C TYR A 78 -20.70 19.31 -17.35
N TYR A 79 -21.35 18.16 -17.13
CA TYR A 79 -22.03 17.40 -18.19
C TYR A 79 -23.27 18.13 -18.71
N ARG A 80 -24.06 18.74 -17.81
CA ARG A 80 -25.24 19.52 -18.21
C ARG A 80 -24.88 20.72 -19.09
N ARG A 81 -23.73 21.33 -18.82
CA ARG A 81 -23.24 22.47 -19.60
C ARG A 81 -22.67 22.06 -20.97
N ALA A 82 -21.94 20.91 -20.97
CA ALA A 82 -21.35 20.40 -22.21
C ALA A 82 -22.38 19.65 -23.09
N PHE A 83 -23.36 18.99 -22.49
CA PHE A 83 -24.38 18.18 -23.15
C PHE A 83 -25.76 18.48 -22.52
N PRO A 84 -26.42 19.60 -22.89
CA PRO A 84 -27.67 20.01 -22.26
C PRO A 84 -28.83 19.01 -22.36
N GLN A 85 -28.78 18.11 -23.34
CA GLN A 85 -29.80 17.04 -23.53
C GLN A 85 -29.47 15.77 -22.75
N ALA A 86 -28.29 15.63 -22.12
CA ALA A 86 -27.94 14.47 -21.31
C ALA A 86 -28.75 14.46 -20.01
N GLN A 87 -29.17 13.29 -19.57
CA GLN A 87 -30.04 13.11 -18.41
C GLN A 87 -29.35 12.22 -17.37
N TYR A 88 -29.35 12.67 -16.12
CA TYR A 88 -28.89 11.89 -14.98
C TYR A 88 -30.04 11.18 -14.28
N ASN A 89 -29.96 9.86 -14.18
CA ASN A 89 -30.86 9.05 -13.38
C ASN A 89 -30.24 8.84 -11.98
N ALA A 90 -30.78 9.52 -10.97
CA ALA A 90 -30.26 9.50 -9.61
C ALA A 90 -30.43 8.16 -8.91
N THR A 91 -31.47 7.37 -9.25
CA THR A 91 -31.69 6.04 -8.67
C THR A 91 -30.70 5.01 -9.19
N ALA A 92 -30.44 5.06 -10.50
CA ALA A 92 -29.50 4.14 -11.16
C ALA A 92 -28.06 4.65 -11.17
N HIS A 93 -27.81 5.87 -10.70
CA HIS A 93 -26.52 6.55 -10.74
C HIS A 93 -25.87 6.55 -12.14
N VAL A 94 -26.66 6.91 -13.18
CA VAL A 94 -26.22 6.85 -14.58
C VAL A 94 -26.59 8.11 -15.36
N TRP A 95 -25.63 8.60 -16.12
CA TRP A 95 -25.86 9.57 -17.18
C TRP A 95 -26.21 8.86 -18.47
N ASN A 96 -27.27 9.32 -19.15
CA ASN A 96 -27.68 8.89 -20.47
C ASN A 96 -27.48 10.04 -21.44
N PHE A 97 -26.70 9.81 -22.49
CA PHE A 97 -26.40 10.80 -23.53
C PHE A 97 -27.26 10.59 -24.76
N PRO A 98 -27.53 11.66 -25.56
CA PRO A 98 -28.36 11.56 -26.78
C PRO A 98 -27.84 10.54 -27.79
N SER A 99 -26.52 10.31 -27.83
CA SER A 99 -25.89 9.28 -28.66
C SER A 99 -26.30 7.83 -28.31
N GLY A 100 -26.77 7.61 -27.08
CA GLY A 100 -26.96 6.28 -26.49
C GLY A 100 -25.82 5.86 -25.54
N ALA A 101 -24.73 6.63 -25.45
CA ALA A 101 -23.66 6.42 -24.50
C ALA A 101 -24.13 6.55 -23.04
N LYS A 102 -23.45 5.88 -22.13
CA LYS A 102 -23.76 5.92 -20.69
C LYS A 102 -22.51 6.05 -19.84
N ILE A 103 -22.60 6.86 -18.78
CA ILE A 103 -21.57 6.96 -17.73
C ILE A 103 -22.22 6.57 -16.41
N TYR A 104 -21.72 5.50 -15.79
CA TYR A 104 -22.18 4.96 -14.53
C TYR A 104 -21.29 5.45 -13.39
N PHE A 105 -21.89 5.71 -12.23
CA PHE A 105 -21.20 5.94 -10.97
C PHE A 105 -21.48 4.75 -10.05
N GLY A 106 -20.44 4.15 -9.51
CA GLY A 106 -20.54 2.95 -8.69
C GLY A 106 -19.57 2.92 -7.52
N SER A 107 -19.79 1.98 -6.61
CA SER A 107 -18.92 1.78 -5.44
C SER A 107 -18.60 0.31 -5.24
N MET A 108 -17.51 0.06 -4.50
CA MET A 108 -17.12 -1.25 -3.97
C MET A 108 -16.65 -1.06 -2.53
N GLN A 109 -17.59 -1.07 -1.60
CA GLN A 109 -17.30 -0.89 -0.17
C GLN A 109 -16.54 -2.09 0.39
N TYR A 110 -16.90 -3.28 -0.04
CA TYR A 110 -16.27 -4.54 0.33
C TYR A 110 -15.76 -5.25 -0.91
N THR A 111 -14.73 -6.06 -0.77
CA THR A 111 -14.12 -6.82 -1.88
C THR A 111 -15.13 -7.73 -2.61
N LYS A 112 -16.16 -8.25 -1.89
CA LYS A 112 -17.25 -9.02 -2.48
C LYS A 112 -18.12 -8.21 -3.46
N ASP A 113 -18.19 -6.88 -3.31
CA ASP A 113 -19.04 -6.02 -4.15
C ASP A 113 -18.58 -5.98 -5.61
N ARG A 114 -17.33 -6.41 -5.88
CA ARG A 114 -16.85 -6.62 -7.26
C ARG A 114 -17.75 -7.52 -8.10
N THR A 115 -18.47 -8.46 -7.46
CA THR A 115 -19.40 -9.35 -8.15
C THR A 115 -20.62 -8.62 -8.73
N ASN A 116 -20.98 -7.43 -8.23
CA ASN A 116 -22.02 -6.56 -8.79
C ASN A 116 -21.72 -6.12 -10.23
N TYR A 117 -20.45 -6.21 -10.63
CA TYR A 117 -19.96 -5.88 -11.97
C TYR A 117 -19.77 -7.14 -12.85
N GLN A 118 -20.14 -8.32 -12.35
CA GLN A 118 -20.07 -9.56 -13.12
C GLN A 118 -20.97 -9.48 -14.35
N GLY A 119 -20.49 -9.98 -15.48
CA GLY A 119 -21.22 -9.94 -16.76
C GLY A 119 -21.22 -8.59 -17.46
N LYS A 120 -20.83 -7.50 -16.80
CA LYS A 120 -20.76 -6.15 -17.40
C LYS A 120 -19.46 -5.91 -18.14
N ALA A 121 -19.49 -4.96 -19.07
CA ALA A 121 -18.34 -4.49 -19.84
C ALA A 121 -18.32 -2.96 -19.86
N TYR A 122 -17.13 -2.38 -19.82
CA TYR A 122 -16.93 -0.93 -19.85
C TYR A 122 -15.71 -0.60 -20.71
N ASP A 123 -15.85 0.37 -21.60
CA ASP A 123 -14.77 0.90 -22.41
C ASP A 123 -13.82 1.76 -21.58
N PHE A 124 -14.37 2.52 -20.64
CA PHE A 124 -13.64 3.33 -19.69
C PHE A 124 -13.97 2.92 -18.25
N ILE A 125 -12.95 2.76 -17.43
CA ILE A 125 -13.10 2.60 -15.98
C ILE A 125 -12.22 3.63 -15.29
N GLY A 126 -12.84 4.51 -14.50
CA GLY A 126 -12.19 5.50 -13.67
C GLY A 126 -12.25 5.11 -12.19
N PHE A 127 -11.12 5.07 -11.51
CA PHE A 127 -11.05 4.93 -10.05
C PHE A 127 -10.68 6.27 -9.43
N ASP A 128 -11.52 6.82 -8.58
CA ASP A 128 -11.16 7.96 -7.76
C ASP A 128 -10.76 7.50 -6.36
N GLU A 129 -9.66 8.04 -5.83
CA GLU A 129 -8.98 7.59 -4.61
C GLU A 129 -8.61 6.10 -4.68
N LEU A 130 -7.78 5.74 -5.66
CA LEU A 130 -7.38 4.34 -5.93
C LEU A 130 -6.76 3.65 -4.71
N THR A 131 -6.06 4.36 -3.85
CA THR A 131 -5.45 3.81 -2.64
C THR A 131 -6.45 3.36 -1.58
N HIS A 132 -7.74 3.66 -1.74
CA HIS A 132 -8.79 3.11 -0.89
C HIS A 132 -9.25 1.71 -1.33
N PHE A 133 -8.82 1.25 -2.51
CA PHE A 133 -9.22 -0.05 -3.06
C PHE A 133 -8.13 -1.10 -2.82
N GLU A 134 -8.55 -2.33 -2.60
CA GLU A 134 -7.67 -3.49 -2.58
C GLU A 134 -7.25 -3.88 -4.00
N TRP A 135 -6.10 -4.56 -4.12
CA TRP A 135 -5.62 -5.05 -5.41
C TRP A 135 -6.63 -5.98 -6.10
N GLU A 136 -7.34 -6.82 -5.32
CA GLU A 136 -8.34 -7.75 -5.85
C GLU A 136 -9.53 -7.04 -6.51
N GLU A 137 -9.93 -5.88 -6.00
CA GLU A 137 -10.99 -5.06 -6.58
C GLU A 137 -10.55 -4.44 -7.90
N TYR A 138 -9.35 -3.84 -7.91
CA TYR A 138 -8.79 -3.22 -9.11
C TYR A 138 -8.52 -4.26 -10.21
N SER A 139 -7.86 -5.36 -9.89
CA SER A 139 -7.51 -6.42 -10.85
C SER A 139 -8.74 -7.12 -11.42
N TYR A 140 -9.82 -7.29 -10.63
CA TYR A 140 -11.08 -7.79 -11.13
C TYR A 140 -11.69 -6.87 -12.20
N MET A 141 -11.65 -5.55 -11.97
CA MET A 141 -12.17 -4.58 -12.92
C MET A 141 -11.35 -4.48 -14.21
N MET A 142 -10.06 -4.84 -14.20
CA MET A 142 -9.29 -4.99 -15.44
C MET A 142 -9.94 -5.98 -16.41
N SER A 143 -10.57 -7.06 -15.91
CA SER A 143 -11.29 -8.03 -16.74
C SER A 143 -12.63 -7.51 -17.25
N ARG A 144 -13.19 -6.46 -16.66
CA ARG A 144 -14.42 -5.78 -17.09
C ARG A 144 -14.15 -4.67 -18.09
N ASN A 145 -12.88 -4.20 -18.18
CA ASN A 145 -12.45 -3.19 -19.12
C ASN A 145 -12.22 -3.81 -20.50
N ARG A 146 -13.28 -3.86 -21.30
CA ARG A 146 -13.32 -4.47 -22.62
C ARG A 146 -14.32 -3.71 -23.52
N PRO A 147 -14.17 -3.77 -24.86
CA PRO A 147 -15.02 -3.01 -25.77
C PRO A 147 -16.49 -3.41 -25.63
N THR A 148 -17.38 -2.42 -25.63
CA THR A 148 -18.85 -2.60 -25.63
C THR A 148 -19.43 -2.54 -27.03
N GLY A 149 -18.64 -2.07 -28.00
CA GLY A 149 -19.01 -1.98 -29.42
C GLY A 149 -17.83 -1.51 -30.26
N PRO A 150 -18.01 -1.39 -31.58
CA PRO A 150 -16.95 -0.97 -32.49
C PRO A 150 -16.59 0.51 -32.29
N GLY A 151 -15.33 0.87 -32.52
CA GLY A 151 -14.84 2.24 -32.53
C GLY A 151 -14.51 2.84 -31.18
N THR A 152 -14.72 2.10 -30.08
CA THR A 152 -14.33 2.57 -28.74
C THR A 152 -12.89 2.21 -28.42
N ARG A 153 -12.19 3.14 -27.74
CA ARG A 153 -10.92 2.87 -27.07
C ARG A 153 -11.18 2.33 -25.67
N VAL A 154 -10.46 1.28 -25.28
CA VAL A 154 -10.58 0.63 -23.97
C VAL A 154 -9.38 1.01 -23.09
N TYR A 155 -9.65 1.61 -21.93
CA TYR A 155 -8.58 2.02 -21.01
C TYR A 155 -9.10 2.33 -19.61
N MET A 156 -8.18 2.36 -18.64
CA MET A 156 -8.43 2.70 -17.25
C MET A 156 -7.69 3.98 -16.85
N ARG A 157 -8.31 4.75 -15.98
CA ARG A 157 -7.73 5.93 -15.37
C ARG A 157 -7.95 5.87 -13.87
N ALA A 158 -6.99 6.35 -13.12
CA ALA A 158 -7.12 6.42 -11.67
C ALA A 158 -6.58 7.74 -11.13
N THR A 159 -7.17 8.18 -10.04
CA THR A 159 -6.72 9.35 -9.28
C THR A 159 -6.56 8.95 -7.82
N THR A 160 -5.59 9.55 -7.11
CA THR A 160 -5.42 9.28 -5.68
C THR A 160 -4.48 10.26 -4.99
N ASN A 161 -4.57 10.30 -3.65
CA ASN A 161 -3.52 10.76 -2.76
C ASN A 161 -2.76 9.54 -2.17
N PRO A 162 -1.53 9.72 -1.65
CA PRO A 162 -0.88 8.70 -0.83
C PRO A 162 -1.67 8.40 0.45
N GLY A 163 -1.63 7.15 0.92
CA GLY A 163 -2.33 6.68 2.12
C GLY A 163 -3.48 5.71 1.81
N GLY A 164 -4.06 5.10 2.85
CA GLY A 164 -5.14 4.12 2.72
C GLY A 164 -4.65 2.68 2.49
N ILE A 165 -5.59 1.73 2.57
CA ILE A 165 -5.33 0.28 2.54
C ILE A 165 -4.60 -0.20 1.28
N GLY A 166 -4.85 0.43 0.15
CA GLY A 166 -4.23 0.10 -1.15
C GLY A 166 -2.90 0.80 -1.41
N HIS A 167 -2.42 1.66 -0.49
CA HIS A 167 -1.20 2.44 -0.70
C HIS A 167 -0.02 1.59 -1.19
N GLY A 168 0.23 0.47 -0.51
CA GLY A 168 1.37 -0.39 -0.80
C GLY A 168 1.36 -0.96 -2.22
N TRP A 169 0.23 -1.51 -2.68
CA TRP A 169 0.14 -2.07 -4.02
C TRP A 169 0.15 -1.00 -5.12
N VAL A 170 -0.47 0.17 -4.87
CA VAL A 170 -0.45 1.30 -5.81
C VAL A 170 0.97 1.82 -5.98
N LYS A 171 1.69 2.02 -4.87
CA LYS A 171 3.10 2.43 -4.88
C LYS A 171 3.97 1.42 -5.64
N ALA A 172 3.85 0.13 -5.34
CA ALA A 172 4.59 -0.93 -6.00
C ALA A 172 4.29 -1.03 -7.50
N ARG A 173 3.03 -0.76 -7.92
CA ARG A 173 2.61 -0.86 -9.32
C ARG A 173 2.99 0.35 -10.15
N PHE A 174 2.78 1.56 -9.63
CA PHE A 174 2.84 2.79 -10.42
C PHE A 174 4.02 3.70 -10.10
N ILE A 175 4.51 3.69 -8.85
CA ILE A 175 5.49 4.69 -8.38
C ILE A 175 6.90 4.14 -8.38
N THR A 176 7.12 3.01 -7.69
CA THR A 176 8.45 2.42 -7.50
C THR A 176 9.14 1.96 -8.80
N PRO A 177 8.42 1.41 -9.82
CA PRO A 177 9.10 0.80 -10.97
C PRO A 177 9.76 1.76 -11.92
N ALA A 178 9.32 3.03 -12.00
CA ALA A 178 9.87 4.00 -12.94
C ALA A 178 9.65 5.45 -12.48
N PRO A 179 10.47 6.40 -12.94
CA PRO A 179 10.24 7.83 -12.71
C PRO A 179 8.88 8.30 -13.26
N PRO A 180 8.29 9.35 -12.68
CA PRO A 180 7.04 9.94 -13.17
C PRO A 180 7.06 10.24 -14.68
N GLY A 181 5.95 10.00 -15.36
CA GLY A 181 5.81 10.21 -16.81
C GLY A 181 6.42 9.11 -17.69
N THR A 182 7.20 8.20 -17.11
CA THR A 182 7.84 7.10 -17.85
C THR A 182 6.89 5.89 -17.92
N PRO A 183 6.62 5.32 -19.11
CA PRO A 183 5.81 4.11 -19.23
C PRO A 183 6.48 2.90 -18.57
N ILE A 184 5.70 2.15 -17.80
CA ILE A 184 6.08 0.88 -17.21
C ILE A 184 5.43 -0.21 -18.08
N VAL A 185 6.24 -0.99 -18.76
CA VAL A 185 5.78 -2.09 -19.64
C VAL A 185 5.92 -3.41 -18.92
N GLU A 186 4.84 -4.16 -18.84
CA GLU A 186 4.77 -5.48 -18.24
C GLU A 186 4.44 -6.51 -19.31
N GLU A 187 5.19 -7.62 -19.34
CA GLU A 187 5.00 -8.71 -20.29
C GLU A 187 4.23 -9.85 -19.62
N TYR A 188 3.22 -10.35 -20.30
CA TYR A 188 2.40 -11.49 -19.89
C TYR A 188 2.53 -12.61 -20.91
N THR A 189 2.80 -13.83 -20.45
CA THR A 189 2.81 -15.01 -21.30
C THR A 189 1.47 -15.72 -21.18
N VAL A 190 0.79 -15.90 -22.31
CA VAL A 190 -0.48 -16.64 -22.39
C VAL A 190 -0.27 -17.89 -23.21
N ARG A 191 -0.60 -19.06 -22.64
CA ARG A 191 -0.59 -20.33 -23.35
C ARG A 191 -1.92 -20.49 -24.10
N ARG A 192 -1.83 -20.67 -25.41
CA ARG A 192 -2.98 -20.93 -26.28
C ARG A 192 -3.46 -22.38 -26.18
N PRO A 193 -4.70 -22.69 -26.59
CA PRO A 193 -5.21 -24.06 -26.61
C PRO A 193 -4.37 -25.04 -27.47
N ASP A 194 -3.68 -24.53 -28.48
CA ASP A 194 -2.78 -25.31 -29.38
C ASP A 194 -1.39 -25.59 -28.75
N GLY A 195 -1.18 -25.12 -27.49
CA GLY A 195 0.07 -25.30 -26.75
C GLY A 195 1.14 -24.23 -27.03
N THR A 196 0.94 -23.32 -27.98
CA THR A 196 1.86 -22.23 -28.28
C THR A 196 1.78 -21.13 -27.18
N GLU A 197 2.90 -20.45 -26.92
CA GLU A 197 2.96 -19.32 -26.02
C GLU A 197 2.88 -18.00 -26.80
N GLN A 198 2.05 -17.10 -26.30
CA GLN A 198 1.94 -15.74 -26.81
C GLN A 198 2.36 -14.75 -25.74
N LYS A 199 3.34 -13.89 -26.05
CA LYS A 199 3.76 -12.78 -25.22
C LYS A 199 2.90 -11.55 -25.54
N LEU A 200 2.32 -10.96 -24.51
CA LEU A 200 1.48 -9.77 -24.57
C LEU A 200 2.10 -8.70 -23.68
N GLN A 201 2.08 -7.47 -24.13
CA GLN A 201 2.57 -6.33 -23.34
C GLN A 201 1.41 -5.42 -22.94
N ARG A 202 1.47 -4.92 -21.72
CA ARG A 202 0.56 -3.89 -21.23
C ARG A 202 1.34 -2.78 -20.55
N ALA A 203 1.12 -1.55 -20.96
CA ALA A 203 1.81 -0.39 -20.43
C ALA A 203 0.93 0.34 -19.41
N ARG A 204 1.58 0.92 -18.41
CA ARG A 204 0.96 1.84 -17.44
C ARG A 204 1.89 3.01 -17.15
N VAL A 205 1.34 4.10 -16.61
CA VAL A 205 2.13 5.30 -16.32
C VAL A 205 1.61 6.00 -15.08
N PHE A 206 2.52 6.65 -14.36
CA PHE A 206 2.23 7.54 -13.26
C PHE A 206 2.47 9.00 -13.67
N ILE A 207 1.50 9.89 -13.42
CA ILE A 207 1.62 11.33 -13.57
C ILE A 207 1.51 11.95 -12.17
N PRO A 208 2.51 12.71 -11.71
CA PRO A 208 2.48 13.34 -10.40
C PRO A 208 1.50 14.50 -10.36
N SER A 209 0.84 14.68 -9.23
CA SER A 209 -0.06 15.81 -8.94
C SER A 209 0.52 16.64 -7.80
N SER A 210 0.56 17.93 -7.97
CA SER A 210 0.93 18.92 -6.96
C SER A 210 -0.15 19.99 -6.84
N ILE A 211 -0.29 20.59 -5.67
CA ILE A 211 -1.14 21.76 -5.49
C ILE A 211 -0.67 22.93 -6.34
N PHE A 212 0.64 23.03 -6.58
CA PHE A 212 1.24 24.08 -7.43
C PHE A 212 0.91 23.92 -8.91
N ASP A 213 0.38 22.75 -9.31
CA ASP A 213 -0.16 22.54 -10.66
C ASP A 213 -1.58 23.12 -10.82
N ASN A 214 -2.18 23.68 -9.74
CA ASN A 214 -3.53 24.25 -9.73
C ASN A 214 -3.53 25.74 -9.34
N PRO A 215 -3.06 26.64 -10.21
CA PRO A 215 -3.06 28.09 -9.95
C PRO A 215 -4.43 28.66 -9.61
N ALA A 216 -5.50 28.10 -10.20
CA ALA A 216 -6.87 28.57 -9.95
C ALA A 216 -7.29 28.36 -8.48
N LEU A 217 -6.92 27.20 -7.88
CA LEU A 217 -7.19 26.96 -6.47
C LEU A 217 -6.42 27.93 -5.58
N LEU A 218 -5.11 28.12 -5.86
CA LEU A 218 -4.25 29.01 -5.08
C LEU A 218 -4.67 30.49 -5.17
N GLN A 219 -5.25 30.91 -6.29
CA GLN A 219 -5.79 32.27 -6.45
C GLN A 219 -7.11 32.44 -5.70
N ASN A 220 -7.98 31.41 -5.69
CA ASN A 220 -9.28 31.48 -5.05
C ASN A 220 -9.22 31.27 -3.54
N ASP A 221 -8.28 30.46 -3.08
CA ASP A 221 -8.06 30.17 -1.65
C ASP A 221 -6.54 30.12 -1.30
N PRO A 222 -5.92 31.29 -1.08
CA PRO A 222 -4.52 31.36 -0.64
C PRO A 222 -4.28 30.71 0.72
N GLY A 223 -5.33 30.60 1.58
CA GLY A 223 -5.27 30.00 2.91
C GLY A 223 -5.17 28.47 2.89
N TYR A 224 -5.53 27.83 1.78
CA TYR A 224 -5.49 26.36 1.68
C TYR A 224 -4.08 25.77 1.87
N LEU A 225 -3.04 26.45 1.34
CA LEU A 225 -1.65 26.06 1.59
C LEU A 225 -1.28 26.10 3.07
N ALA A 226 -1.71 27.14 3.78
CA ALA A 226 -1.45 27.26 5.21
C ALA A 226 -2.16 26.14 6.00
N SER A 227 -3.38 25.78 5.60
CA SER A 227 -4.13 24.66 6.20
C SER A 227 -3.40 23.32 6.03
N LEU A 228 -2.86 23.04 4.83
CA LEU A 228 -2.05 21.84 4.58
C LEU A 228 -0.71 21.87 5.35
N ALA A 229 -0.08 23.03 5.44
CA ALA A 229 1.19 23.19 6.17
C ALA A 229 1.05 23.03 7.69
N ALA A 230 -0.15 23.28 8.24
CA ALA A 230 -0.46 23.11 9.66
C ALA A 230 -0.77 21.66 10.06
N MET A 231 -0.90 20.74 9.11
CA MET A 231 -1.18 19.33 9.38
C MET A 231 0.00 18.62 10.07
N PRO A 232 -0.23 17.49 10.75
CA PRO A 232 0.83 16.61 11.22
C PRO A 232 1.83 16.28 10.12
N GLU A 233 3.11 16.08 10.46
CA GLU A 233 4.19 15.98 9.47
C GLU A 233 3.93 14.91 8.39
N ALA A 234 3.45 13.72 8.78
CA ALA A 234 3.15 12.65 7.83
C ALA A 234 2.05 13.05 6.83
N GLU A 235 0.99 13.70 7.30
CA GLU A 235 -0.10 14.18 6.46
C GLU A 235 0.37 15.34 5.54
N LYS A 236 1.17 16.25 6.09
CA LYS A 236 1.78 17.34 5.31
C LYS A 236 2.68 16.78 4.19
N GLN A 237 3.51 15.78 4.48
CA GLN A 237 4.34 15.13 3.46
C GLN A 237 3.49 14.48 2.37
N ALA A 238 2.41 13.81 2.73
CA ALA A 238 1.51 13.17 1.76
C ALA A 238 0.69 14.18 0.96
N LEU A 239 0.00 15.11 1.65
CA LEU A 239 -1.03 15.94 1.04
C LEU A 239 -0.49 17.24 0.43
N LEU A 240 0.57 17.84 1.00
CA LEU A 240 1.19 19.03 0.45
C LEU A 240 2.29 18.70 -0.56
N TYR A 241 3.16 17.74 -0.23
CA TYR A 241 4.31 17.40 -1.07
C TYR A 241 4.10 16.17 -1.95
N GLY A 242 3.02 15.40 -1.72
CA GLY A 242 2.70 14.21 -2.51
C GLY A 242 3.66 13.04 -2.27
N SER A 243 4.28 12.98 -1.08
CA SER A 243 5.21 11.91 -0.72
C SER A 243 4.51 10.56 -0.65
N TRP A 244 5.14 9.54 -1.25
CA TRP A 244 4.72 8.15 -1.17
C TRP A 244 5.46 7.36 -0.10
N ASP A 245 6.35 8.00 0.65
CA ASP A 245 7.14 7.38 1.71
C ASP A 245 6.65 7.74 3.11
N SER A 246 5.79 8.76 3.22
CA SER A 246 5.16 9.21 4.45
C SER A 246 3.72 9.60 4.17
N PHE A 247 2.76 9.06 4.94
CA PHE A 247 1.33 9.27 4.70
C PHE A 247 0.51 9.10 5.98
N SER A 248 -0.71 9.65 5.99
CA SER A 248 -1.63 9.54 7.12
C SER A 248 -2.06 8.09 7.36
N GLY A 249 -2.10 7.70 8.63
CA GLY A 249 -2.46 6.34 9.05
C GLY A 249 -1.33 5.31 8.95
N GLN A 250 -0.10 5.72 8.60
CA GLN A 250 1.06 4.84 8.63
C GLN A 250 1.36 4.39 10.07
N VAL A 251 1.54 3.06 10.27
CA VAL A 251 1.78 2.50 11.61
C VAL A 251 3.20 2.78 12.08
N PHE A 252 4.21 2.49 11.25
CA PHE A 252 5.62 2.56 11.62
C PHE A 252 6.30 3.79 10.99
N THR A 253 6.02 4.96 11.56
CA THR A 253 6.59 6.24 11.11
C THR A 253 8.08 6.39 11.43
N GLU A 254 8.63 5.58 12.34
CA GLU A 254 10.04 5.50 12.70
C GLU A 254 10.88 4.85 11.60
N TRP A 255 10.25 4.06 10.72
CA TRP A 255 10.96 3.34 9.67
C TRP A 255 11.73 4.27 8.75
N ARG A 256 13.02 3.97 8.57
CA ARG A 256 13.91 4.68 7.65
C ARG A 256 14.70 3.69 6.80
N ASN A 257 14.69 3.91 5.50
CA ASN A 257 15.51 3.20 4.53
C ASN A 257 16.41 4.21 3.82
N ASP A 258 17.66 4.33 4.25
CA ASP A 258 18.62 5.28 3.70
C ASP A 258 19.82 4.55 3.12
N PRO A 259 19.92 4.41 1.78
CA PRO A 259 21.03 3.72 1.12
C PRO A 259 22.41 4.32 1.40
N ALA A 260 22.51 5.60 1.75
CA ALA A 260 23.80 6.23 2.08
C ALA A 260 24.40 5.66 3.37
N HIS A 261 23.56 5.09 4.24
CA HIS A 261 23.92 4.56 5.54
C HIS A 261 23.90 3.03 5.66
N TYR A 262 23.80 2.30 4.53
CA TYR A 262 23.77 0.83 4.57
C TYR A 262 25.07 0.22 5.13
N GLN A 263 26.22 0.87 4.95
CA GLN A 263 27.52 0.34 5.38
C GLN A 263 27.87 0.70 6.81
N ASP A 264 27.55 1.92 7.25
CA ASP A 264 27.83 2.38 8.61
C ASP A 264 26.75 1.94 9.62
N GLN A 265 25.61 1.41 9.13
CA GLN A 265 24.51 0.81 9.90
C GLN A 265 23.88 1.79 10.90
N ARG A 266 23.95 3.10 10.64
CA ARG A 266 23.41 4.15 11.51
C ARG A 266 22.33 4.94 10.80
N TRP A 267 21.33 5.37 11.55
CA TRP A 267 20.22 6.20 11.08
C TRP A 267 19.42 5.57 9.94
N THR A 268 19.53 4.23 9.80
CA THR A 268 18.79 3.42 8.84
C THR A 268 18.44 2.06 9.45
N HIS A 269 17.27 1.52 9.07
CA HIS A 269 16.86 0.16 9.44
C HIS A 269 17.35 -0.87 8.41
N VAL A 270 17.62 -0.42 7.19
CA VAL A 270 18.11 -1.28 6.11
C VAL A 270 19.61 -1.17 6.02
N ILE A 271 20.31 -2.30 6.01
CA ILE A 271 21.77 -2.37 6.02
C ILE A 271 22.31 -3.33 4.97
N ALA A 272 23.56 -3.17 4.60
CA ALA A 272 24.27 -4.13 3.78
C ALA A 272 24.50 -5.44 4.56
N PRO A 273 24.42 -6.62 3.91
CA PRO A 273 24.75 -7.89 4.55
C PRO A 273 26.18 -7.90 5.09
N PHE A 274 26.36 -8.50 6.25
CA PHE A 274 27.66 -8.75 6.87
C PHE A 274 27.78 -10.19 7.37
N ALA A 275 28.97 -10.64 7.72
CA ALA A 275 29.21 -12.00 8.21
C ALA A 275 28.65 -12.18 9.63
N ILE A 276 27.65 -13.07 9.79
CA ILE A 276 27.02 -13.33 11.08
C ILE A 276 27.94 -14.20 11.96
N PRO A 277 28.32 -13.75 13.17
CA PRO A 277 29.14 -14.52 14.09
C PRO A 277 28.50 -15.87 14.44
N LYS A 278 29.34 -16.92 14.59
CA LYS A 278 28.83 -18.28 14.84
C LYS A 278 28.14 -18.44 16.19
N HIS A 279 28.48 -17.63 17.18
CA HIS A 279 27.89 -17.68 18.53
C HIS A 279 26.56 -16.93 18.66
N TRP A 280 26.18 -16.12 17.69
CA TRP A 280 24.87 -15.46 17.70
C TRP A 280 23.74 -16.46 17.55
N GLN A 281 22.65 -16.26 18.26
CA GLN A 281 21.47 -17.11 18.15
C GLN A 281 20.72 -16.81 16.84
N ILE A 282 20.14 -17.87 16.25
CA ILE A 282 19.32 -17.73 15.03
C ILE A 282 17.88 -18.10 15.37
N TYR A 283 16.98 -17.18 15.03
CA TYR A 283 15.54 -17.39 15.12
C TYR A 283 14.94 -17.49 13.71
N ARG A 284 13.83 -18.21 13.61
CA ARG A 284 13.03 -18.33 12.40
C ARG A 284 11.58 -18.05 12.76
N GLY A 285 10.99 -16.99 12.20
CA GLY A 285 9.57 -16.69 12.27
C GLY A 285 8.81 -17.35 11.13
N PHE A 286 7.53 -17.68 11.33
CA PHE A 286 6.66 -18.22 10.31
C PHE A 286 5.21 -17.73 10.49
N ASP A 287 4.65 -17.22 9.41
CA ASP A 287 3.22 -16.94 9.23
C ASP A 287 2.70 -17.79 8.07
N PHE A 288 1.69 -18.64 8.34
CA PHE A 288 1.16 -19.57 7.36
C PHE A 288 0.23 -18.87 6.38
N GLY A 289 0.38 -19.17 5.09
CA GLY A 289 -0.52 -18.73 4.05
C GLY A 289 -0.68 -19.78 2.94
N PHE A 290 -1.88 -19.88 2.36
CA PHE A 290 -2.18 -20.70 1.18
C PHE A 290 -2.64 -19.83 0.01
N SER A 291 -3.79 -19.20 0.13
CA SER A 291 -4.30 -18.23 -0.87
C SER A 291 -3.70 -16.85 -0.69
N LYS A 292 -3.27 -16.51 0.52
CA LYS A 292 -2.43 -15.38 0.85
C LYS A 292 -0.98 -15.84 0.97
N PRO A 293 0.01 -14.94 0.85
CA PRO A 293 1.41 -15.32 1.00
C PRO A 293 1.70 -15.92 2.36
N PHE A 294 2.54 -16.96 2.41
CA PHE A 294 3.21 -17.33 3.66
C PHE A 294 4.49 -16.50 3.82
N SER A 295 4.90 -16.27 5.04
CA SER A 295 6.13 -15.54 5.36
C SER A 295 7.07 -16.34 6.24
N VAL A 296 8.34 -16.36 5.90
CA VAL A 296 9.43 -16.88 6.73
C VAL A 296 10.54 -15.85 6.81
N GLY A 297 10.96 -15.51 8.02
CA GLY A 297 12.11 -14.65 8.26
C GLY A 297 13.14 -15.33 9.16
N TRP A 298 14.42 -15.19 8.82
CA TRP A 298 15.51 -15.61 9.68
C TRP A 298 16.19 -14.40 10.29
N TYR A 299 16.43 -14.49 11.62
CA TYR A 299 16.95 -13.39 12.42
C TYR A 299 18.16 -13.86 13.21
N ALA A 300 19.22 -13.06 13.19
CA ALA A 300 20.36 -13.22 14.09
C ALA A 300 20.23 -12.24 15.25
N ALA A 301 20.49 -12.70 16.49
CA ALA A 301 20.49 -11.87 17.69
C ALA A 301 21.93 -11.67 18.17
N ASP A 302 22.36 -10.41 18.36
CA ASP A 302 23.65 -10.10 18.99
C ASP A 302 23.57 -10.16 20.53
N GLU A 303 24.68 -9.89 21.19
CA GLU A 303 24.82 -9.94 22.64
C GLU A 303 24.03 -8.81 23.35
N GLU A 304 23.70 -7.75 22.63
CA GLU A 304 22.89 -6.63 23.13
C GLU A 304 21.38 -6.88 22.96
N GLY A 305 21.00 -7.99 22.31
CA GLY A 305 19.61 -8.34 21.98
C GLY A 305 19.05 -7.59 20.76
N ARG A 306 19.93 -6.98 19.95
CA ARG A 306 19.53 -6.43 18.65
C ARG A 306 19.28 -7.56 17.68
N LEU A 307 18.19 -7.45 16.92
CA LEU A 307 17.81 -8.43 15.92
C LEU A 307 18.17 -7.93 14.52
N TYR A 308 18.77 -8.81 13.74
CA TYR A 308 19.08 -8.59 12.34
C TYR A 308 18.29 -9.58 11.49
N ARG A 309 17.32 -9.09 10.71
CA ARG A 309 16.66 -9.93 9.70
C ARG A 309 17.63 -10.17 8.55
N ILE A 310 18.19 -11.38 8.48
CA ILE A 310 19.28 -11.72 7.57
C ILE A 310 18.81 -12.37 6.28
N LYS A 311 17.62 -12.95 6.27
CA LYS A 311 17.04 -13.67 5.13
C LYS A 311 15.53 -13.72 5.22
N GLU A 312 14.88 -13.83 4.08
CA GLU A 312 13.43 -14.06 3.97
C GLU A 312 13.10 -15.08 2.89
N LEU A 313 11.98 -15.77 3.08
CA LEU A 313 11.29 -16.56 2.07
C LEU A 313 9.81 -16.15 2.10
N TYR A 314 9.34 -15.57 1.01
CA TYR A 314 8.00 -15.03 0.93
C TYR A 314 7.21 -15.70 -0.18
N GLY A 315 6.13 -16.39 0.18
CA GLY A 315 5.35 -17.25 -0.69
C GLY A 315 4.32 -16.52 -1.53
N CYS A 316 4.75 -15.51 -2.31
CA CYS A 316 3.88 -14.73 -3.19
C CYS A 316 4.07 -15.09 -4.66
N THR A 317 3.02 -14.87 -5.47
CA THR A 317 3.04 -15.05 -6.93
C THR A 317 3.71 -13.89 -7.68
N GLY A 318 4.15 -12.85 -6.95
CA GLY A 318 4.56 -11.56 -7.51
C GLY A 318 3.41 -10.56 -7.68
N ARG A 319 2.17 -11.00 -7.47
CA ARG A 319 1.01 -10.10 -7.35
C ARG A 319 0.80 -9.70 -5.90
N PRO A 320 0.31 -8.47 -5.64
CA PRO A 320 0.07 -8.01 -4.28
C PRO A 320 -0.86 -8.95 -3.50
N ASN A 321 -0.43 -9.38 -2.31
CA ASN A 321 -1.20 -10.18 -1.37
C ASN A 321 -1.79 -11.50 -1.94
N GLU A 322 -1.13 -12.11 -2.94
CA GLU A 322 -1.53 -13.37 -3.57
C GLU A 322 -0.50 -14.47 -3.30
N GLY A 323 -0.95 -15.56 -2.62
CA GLY A 323 -0.12 -16.68 -2.22
C GLY A 323 0.07 -17.73 -3.32
N LEU A 324 1.12 -18.54 -3.19
CA LEU A 324 1.52 -19.58 -4.15
C LEU A 324 0.56 -20.79 -4.17
N ARG A 325 -0.32 -20.95 -3.18
CA ARG A 325 -1.27 -22.07 -3.03
C ARG A 325 -0.58 -23.44 -2.94
N ILE A 326 0.54 -23.49 -2.24
CA ILE A 326 1.28 -24.72 -1.96
C ILE A 326 0.93 -25.24 -0.56
N ASP A 327 0.94 -26.55 -0.40
CA ASP A 327 0.58 -27.20 0.86
C ASP A 327 1.67 -27.04 1.95
N PRO A 328 1.36 -27.36 3.23
CA PRO A 328 2.32 -27.20 4.32
C PRO A 328 3.60 -28.02 4.15
N VAL A 329 3.53 -29.19 3.53
CA VAL A 329 4.70 -30.08 3.34
C VAL A 329 5.65 -29.47 2.31
N GLU A 330 5.10 -28.91 1.21
CA GLU A 330 5.90 -28.22 0.21
C GLU A 330 6.49 -26.92 0.78
N GLN A 331 5.74 -26.16 1.60
CA GLN A 331 6.29 -25.00 2.32
C GLN A 331 7.46 -25.42 3.21
N ALA A 332 7.32 -26.51 3.97
CA ALA A 332 8.39 -27.05 4.82
C ALA A 332 9.62 -27.43 4.00
N GLN A 333 9.45 -28.08 2.86
CA GLN A 333 10.55 -28.44 1.97
C GLN A 333 11.31 -27.18 1.51
N ARG A 334 10.62 -26.14 1.05
CA ARG A 334 11.25 -24.89 0.60
C ARG A 334 12.01 -24.19 1.71
N ILE A 335 11.47 -24.20 2.94
CA ILE A 335 12.14 -23.65 4.13
C ILE A 335 13.44 -24.43 4.38
N ARG A 336 13.37 -25.76 4.36
CA ARG A 336 14.53 -26.61 4.59
C ARG A 336 15.60 -26.45 3.54
N GLU A 337 15.22 -26.37 2.25
CA GLU A 337 16.13 -26.08 1.15
C GLU A 337 16.81 -24.71 1.32
N ALA A 338 16.05 -23.68 1.74
CA ALA A 338 16.60 -22.36 2.00
C ALA A 338 17.64 -22.35 3.14
N GLU A 339 17.45 -23.17 4.19
CA GLU A 339 18.38 -23.32 5.30
C GLU A 339 19.63 -24.13 4.92
N GLN A 340 19.45 -25.21 4.17
CA GLN A 340 20.56 -26.07 3.74
C GLN A 340 21.48 -25.41 2.71
N ASN A 341 20.94 -24.54 1.85
CA ASN A 341 21.68 -23.85 0.81
C ASN A 341 22.32 -22.54 1.31
N ASP A 342 21.97 -22.07 2.48
CA ASP A 342 22.50 -20.83 3.03
C ASP A 342 23.74 -21.07 3.90
N PRO A 343 24.90 -20.45 3.60
CA PRO A 343 26.14 -20.68 4.35
C PRO A 343 26.08 -20.20 5.81
N VAL A 344 25.18 -19.26 6.13
CA VAL A 344 24.99 -18.77 7.50
C VAL A 344 24.10 -19.72 8.30
N LEU A 345 23.06 -20.29 7.66
CA LEU A 345 22.03 -21.08 8.36
C LEU A 345 22.39 -22.57 8.43
N ARG A 346 23.13 -23.08 7.45
CA ARG A 346 23.47 -24.51 7.34
C ARG A 346 24.19 -25.04 8.57
N GLY A 347 23.60 -26.05 9.20
CA GLY A 347 24.18 -26.73 10.36
C GLY A 347 24.07 -25.96 11.66
N ARG A 348 23.36 -24.83 11.71
CA ARG A 348 23.10 -24.10 12.95
C ARG A 348 21.83 -24.58 13.64
N VAL A 349 21.78 -24.38 14.94
CA VAL A 349 20.52 -24.50 15.70
C VAL A 349 19.67 -23.26 15.38
N ILE A 350 18.43 -23.51 14.95
CA ILE A 350 17.47 -22.47 14.58
C ILE A 350 16.24 -22.61 15.46
N HIS A 351 15.92 -21.55 16.21
CA HIS A 351 14.76 -21.48 17.08
C HIS A 351 13.53 -21.05 16.28
N GLY A 352 12.65 -21.99 15.94
CA GLY A 352 11.44 -21.73 15.14
C GLY A 352 10.27 -21.28 16.00
N VAL A 353 9.64 -20.15 15.64
CA VAL A 353 8.41 -19.64 16.24
C VAL A 353 7.40 -19.36 15.14
N ALA A 354 6.13 -19.71 15.35
CA ALA A 354 5.11 -19.61 14.31
C ALA A 354 3.76 -19.17 14.86
N ASP A 355 2.87 -18.75 13.92
CA ASP A 355 1.47 -18.49 14.25
C ASP A 355 0.88 -19.67 15.06
N PRO A 356 0.28 -19.39 16.24
CA PRO A 356 -0.42 -20.40 17.02
C PRO A 356 -1.48 -21.18 16.25
N ALA A 357 -2.09 -20.60 15.23
CA ALA A 357 -3.13 -21.27 14.44
C ALA A 357 -2.62 -22.54 13.71
N ILE A 358 -1.30 -22.65 13.44
CA ILE A 358 -0.76 -23.85 12.78
C ILE A 358 -0.75 -25.10 13.68
N PHE A 359 -0.98 -24.93 14.98
CA PHE A 359 -1.02 -26.01 15.99
C PHE A 359 -2.44 -26.54 16.24
N ASP A 360 -3.46 -25.96 15.57
CA ASP A 360 -4.85 -26.40 15.72
C ASP A 360 -5.06 -27.81 15.15
N GLU A 361 -5.48 -28.73 16.02
CA GLU A 361 -5.79 -30.14 15.69
C GLU A 361 -7.30 -30.42 15.63
N SER A 362 -8.15 -29.40 15.78
CA SER A 362 -9.61 -29.56 15.83
C SER A 362 -10.23 -30.18 14.57
N ARG A 363 -9.49 -30.13 13.46
CA ARG A 363 -9.93 -30.63 12.14
C ARG A 363 -9.04 -31.74 11.57
N GLY A 364 -8.21 -32.34 12.39
CA GLY A 364 -7.25 -33.38 11.99
C GLY A 364 -5.83 -33.04 12.41
N GLU A 365 -4.86 -33.54 11.67
CA GLU A 365 -3.46 -33.26 11.93
C GLU A 365 -3.13 -31.78 11.72
N SER A 366 -2.40 -31.20 12.67
CA SER A 366 -1.99 -29.79 12.62
C SER A 366 -0.97 -29.52 11.51
N ILE A 367 -0.95 -28.28 11.01
CA ILE A 367 0.05 -27.83 10.03
C ILE A 367 1.47 -27.99 10.61
N ALA A 368 1.67 -27.68 11.88
CA ALA A 368 2.96 -27.84 12.55
C ALA A 368 3.43 -29.31 12.52
N ALA A 369 2.53 -30.26 12.81
CA ALA A 369 2.85 -31.69 12.75
C ALA A 369 3.19 -32.16 11.32
N MET A 370 2.46 -31.67 10.30
CA MET A 370 2.78 -31.97 8.90
C MET A 370 4.18 -31.47 8.51
N MET A 371 4.58 -30.28 8.97
CA MET A 371 5.89 -29.69 8.67
C MET A 371 7.03 -30.39 9.45
N GLU A 372 6.75 -31.00 10.60
CA GLU A 372 7.73 -31.72 11.40
C GLU A 372 8.02 -33.14 10.90
N ARG A 373 7.21 -33.69 10.01
CA ARG A 373 7.43 -35.01 9.43
C ARG A 373 8.71 -35.09 8.60
N SER A 374 9.24 -36.33 8.48
CA SER A 374 10.29 -36.69 7.52
C SER A 374 9.86 -36.32 6.09
N PRO A 375 10.77 -35.80 5.23
CA PRO A 375 12.20 -35.56 5.50
C PRO A 375 12.53 -34.16 6.04
N ASN A 376 11.52 -33.32 6.29
CA ASN A 376 11.74 -31.88 6.54
C ASN A 376 12.18 -31.61 8.00
N PHE A 377 11.56 -32.26 8.98
CA PHE A 377 11.87 -32.12 10.41
C PHE A 377 11.94 -30.65 10.88
N LEU A 378 10.95 -29.84 10.47
CA LEU A 378 10.85 -28.44 10.90
C LEU A 378 10.08 -28.38 12.22
N HIS A 379 10.79 -28.04 13.28
CA HIS A 379 10.18 -27.84 14.59
C HIS A 379 9.77 -26.37 14.79
N TRP A 380 8.57 -26.16 15.33
CA TRP A 380 8.00 -24.88 15.65
C TRP A 380 7.53 -24.80 17.09
N LYS A 381 7.65 -23.61 17.68
CA LYS A 381 7.04 -23.22 18.94
C LYS A 381 5.89 -22.25 18.64
N PRO A 382 4.73 -22.36 19.31
CA PRO A 382 3.67 -21.37 19.15
C PRO A 382 4.14 -20.00 19.65
N GLY A 383 3.96 -18.97 18.83
CA GLY A 383 4.29 -17.59 19.14
C GLY A 383 3.25 -16.94 20.05
N ASP A 384 3.64 -15.89 20.74
CA ASP A 384 2.70 -15.03 21.45
C ASP A 384 1.96 -14.16 20.43
N HIS A 385 0.63 -14.31 20.35
CA HIS A 385 -0.22 -13.60 19.40
C HIS A 385 -0.81 -12.29 19.95
N THR A 386 -0.35 -11.81 21.11
CA THR A 386 -0.80 -10.54 21.70
C THR A 386 -0.45 -9.38 20.79
N ARG A 387 -1.46 -8.88 20.03
CA ARG A 387 -1.23 -7.94 18.93
C ARG A 387 -0.67 -6.61 19.40
N LEU A 388 -1.29 -5.98 20.42
CA LEU A 388 -0.85 -4.67 20.90
C LEU A 388 0.59 -4.74 21.48
N ALA A 389 0.89 -5.73 22.31
CA ALA A 389 2.23 -5.89 22.87
C ALA A 389 3.27 -6.11 21.76
N GLY A 390 2.95 -6.95 20.76
CA GLY A 390 3.81 -7.18 19.62
C GLY A 390 4.04 -5.94 18.77
N LYS A 391 2.99 -5.14 18.50
CA LYS A 391 3.12 -3.85 17.82
C LYS A 391 4.06 -2.91 18.57
N MET A 392 3.93 -2.83 19.90
CA MET A 392 4.81 -2.00 20.72
C MET A 392 6.27 -2.47 20.68
N GLN A 393 6.53 -3.78 20.52
CA GLN A 393 7.90 -4.29 20.32
C GLN A 393 8.52 -3.75 19.02
N PHE A 394 7.74 -3.60 17.94
CA PHE A 394 8.24 -2.92 16.75
C PHE A 394 8.61 -1.45 17.04
N HIS A 395 7.71 -0.68 17.66
CA HIS A 395 8.00 0.72 17.98
C HIS A 395 9.26 0.87 18.85
N TYR A 396 9.44 0.02 19.86
CA TYR A 396 10.63 0.05 20.72
C TYR A 396 11.90 -0.26 19.94
N ARG A 397 11.85 -1.23 19.02
CA ARG A 397 13.03 -1.69 18.26
C ARG A 397 13.35 -0.80 17.07
N LEU A 398 12.37 -0.09 16.51
CA LEU A 398 12.58 0.83 15.41
C LEU A 398 13.10 2.20 15.86
N ASN A 399 13.00 2.56 17.14
CA ASN A 399 13.59 3.81 17.62
C ASN A 399 15.12 3.74 17.57
N PHE A 400 15.73 4.82 17.09
CA PHE A 400 17.17 4.98 17.07
C PHE A 400 17.68 5.37 18.48
N ASP A 401 18.79 4.77 18.91
CA ASP A 401 19.52 5.23 20.08
C ASP A 401 20.35 6.51 19.79
N ALA A 402 21.14 6.95 20.78
CA ALA A 402 21.96 8.16 20.65
C ALA A 402 23.04 8.05 19.55
N ASP A 403 23.45 6.83 19.22
CA ASP A 403 24.44 6.54 18.18
C ASP A 403 23.80 6.29 16.79
N GLY A 404 22.47 6.39 16.70
CA GLY A 404 21.71 6.16 15.48
C GLY A 404 21.50 4.68 15.16
N ARG A 405 21.57 3.78 16.16
CA ARG A 405 21.37 2.34 15.97
C ARG A 405 19.99 1.91 16.48
N PRO A 406 19.15 1.26 15.66
CA PRO A 406 17.91 0.68 16.11
C PRO A 406 18.15 -0.74 16.65
N MET A 407 17.17 -1.29 17.39
CA MET A 407 17.21 -2.66 17.91
C MET A 407 16.67 -3.70 16.93
N LEU A 408 16.22 -3.28 15.74
CA LEU A 408 15.86 -4.14 14.61
C LEU A 408 16.46 -3.57 13.34
N GLN A 409 17.31 -4.35 12.68
CA GLN A 409 17.87 -4.02 11.36
C GLN A 409 17.59 -5.14 10.36
N VAL A 410 17.57 -4.79 9.09
CA VAL A 410 17.14 -5.68 8.01
C VAL A 410 18.15 -5.62 6.88
N PHE A 411 18.63 -6.77 6.42
CA PHE A 411 19.50 -6.81 5.24
C PHE A 411 18.76 -6.31 3.99
N ASN A 412 19.43 -5.52 3.19
CA ASN A 412 18.87 -4.96 1.95
C ASN A 412 18.45 -6.03 0.91
N THR A 413 18.77 -7.30 1.18
CA THR A 413 18.29 -8.46 0.44
C THR A 413 16.87 -8.89 0.81
N CYS A 414 16.36 -8.49 1.97
CA CYS A 414 15.00 -8.76 2.46
C CYS A 414 13.99 -7.76 1.84
N LYS A 415 13.77 -7.87 0.55
CA LYS A 415 13.03 -6.89 -0.25
C LYS A 415 11.55 -6.81 0.09
N HIS A 416 10.96 -7.95 0.48
CA HIS A 416 9.54 -7.99 0.82
C HIS A 416 9.27 -7.33 2.16
N PHE A 417 10.12 -7.54 3.17
CA PHE A 417 10.03 -6.82 4.45
C PHE A 417 10.15 -5.30 4.25
N ILE A 418 11.18 -4.88 3.49
CA ILE A 418 11.44 -3.46 3.20
C ILE A 418 10.26 -2.82 2.46
N ARG A 419 9.56 -3.59 1.62
CA ARG A 419 8.40 -3.14 0.85
C ARG A 419 7.13 -3.10 1.69
N THR A 420 6.86 -4.09 2.54
CA THR A 420 5.55 -4.24 3.19
C THR A 420 5.45 -3.48 4.51
N LEU A 421 6.45 -3.57 5.39
CA LEU A 421 6.37 -2.98 6.73
C LEU A 421 6.05 -1.48 6.73
N PRO A 422 6.72 -0.61 5.95
CA PRO A 422 6.44 0.83 5.98
C PRO A 422 5.09 1.22 5.37
N ASN A 423 4.42 0.30 4.67
CA ASN A 423 3.13 0.57 4.04
C ASN A 423 1.93 0.15 4.89
N LEU A 424 2.16 -0.40 6.08
CA LEU A 424 1.07 -0.82 6.98
C LEU A 424 0.32 0.38 7.53
N VAL A 425 -1.01 0.29 7.50
CA VAL A 425 -1.92 1.31 8.03
C VAL A 425 -2.70 0.77 9.23
N TYR A 426 -3.14 1.70 10.11
CA TYR A 426 -4.03 1.39 11.20
C TYR A 426 -5.41 0.93 10.68
N ASP A 427 -6.06 0.06 11.44
CA ASP A 427 -7.45 -0.30 11.19
C ASP A 427 -8.38 0.87 11.53
N GLU A 428 -9.27 1.24 10.60
CA GLU A 428 -10.21 2.35 10.79
C GLU A 428 -11.22 2.11 11.92
N SER A 429 -11.51 0.83 12.20
CA SER A 429 -12.44 0.44 13.27
C SER A 429 -11.76 0.19 14.60
N ASN A 430 -10.46 -0.12 14.59
CA ASN A 430 -9.63 -0.34 15.77
C ASN A 430 -8.27 0.34 15.61
N VAL A 431 -8.22 1.62 15.90
CA VAL A 431 -7.02 2.48 15.76
C VAL A 431 -5.80 2.02 16.58
N GLU A 432 -5.99 1.05 17.49
CA GLU A 432 -4.89 0.46 18.24
C GLU A 432 -4.24 -0.73 17.53
N ASP A 433 -4.79 -1.19 16.40
CA ASP A 433 -4.28 -2.32 15.65
C ASP A 433 -4.00 -1.95 14.18
N ILE A 434 -3.31 -2.84 13.47
CA ILE A 434 -3.11 -2.71 12.03
C ILE A 434 -4.30 -3.30 11.27
N ASP A 435 -4.55 -2.78 10.07
CA ASP A 435 -5.57 -3.33 9.18
C ASP A 435 -5.10 -4.65 8.57
N THR A 436 -5.72 -5.76 8.95
CA THR A 436 -5.36 -7.12 8.51
C THR A 436 -5.82 -7.46 7.08
N ARG A 437 -6.53 -6.57 6.40
CA ARG A 437 -6.90 -6.74 4.99
C ARG A 437 -5.73 -6.47 4.04
N GLN A 438 -4.70 -5.80 4.52
CA GLN A 438 -3.49 -5.50 3.75
C GLN A 438 -2.46 -6.65 3.80
N GLU A 439 -1.28 -6.44 3.25
CA GLU A 439 -0.21 -7.44 3.17
C GLU A 439 0.63 -7.42 4.45
N ASP A 440 0.08 -7.99 5.54
CA ASP A 440 0.63 -7.95 6.90
C ASP A 440 1.42 -9.21 7.32
N HIS A 441 1.52 -10.21 6.45
CA HIS A 441 2.11 -11.53 6.76
C HIS A 441 3.55 -11.45 7.29
N ILE A 442 4.37 -10.54 6.73
CA ILE A 442 5.75 -10.33 7.20
C ILE A 442 5.77 -9.66 8.57
N TYR A 443 4.83 -8.76 8.83
CA TYR A 443 4.68 -8.14 10.14
C TYR A 443 4.31 -9.20 11.19
N ASP A 444 3.32 -10.05 10.92
CA ASP A 444 2.89 -11.08 11.88
C ASP A 444 4.00 -12.10 12.14
N GLU A 445 4.66 -12.59 11.09
CA GLU A 445 5.83 -13.47 11.23
C GLU A 445 6.95 -12.84 12.09
N CYS A 446 7.30 -11.58 11.81
CA CYS A 446 8.33 -10.87 12.56
C CYS A 446 7.88 -10.63 14.02
N ARG A 447 6.63 -10.27 14.23
CA ARG A 447 6.04 -10.04 15.55
C ARG A 447 6.23 -11.23 16.49
N TYR A 448 6.05 -12.46 16.01
CA TYR A 448 6.30 -13.65 16.79
C TYR A 448 7.76 -13.74 17.26
N VAL A 449 8.72 -13.42 16.40
CA VAL A 449 10.14 -13.40 16.78
C VAL A 449 10.45 -12.29 17.77
N LEU A 450 9.85 -11.09 17.60
CA LEU A 450 10.04 -9.98 18.55
C LEU A 450 9.52 -10.34 19.94
N MET A 451 8.38 -11.05 20.02
CA MET A 451 7.77 -11.48 21.28
C MET A 451 8.56 -12.62 21.98
N GLU A 452 9.37 -13.42 21.24
CA GLU A 452 10.34 -14.34 21.83
C GLU A 452 11.54 -13.62 22.48
N ASN A 453 11.81 -12.41 22.04
CA ASN A 453 12.96 -11.60 22.49
C ASN A 453 12.50 -10.20 22.93
N PRO A 454 11.53 -10.07 23.86
CA PRO A 454 10.96 -8.77 24.17
C PRO A 454 11.99 -7.83 24.80
N ILE A 455 11.95 -6.56 24.40
CA ILE A 455 12.75 -5.50 25.03
C ILE A 455 11.86 -4.51 25.77
N SER A 456 12.41 -3.89 26.81
CA SER A 456 11.75 -2.78 27.49
C SER A 456 12.09 -1.46 26.81
N PRO A 457 11.16 -0.48 26.74
CA PRO A 457 11.49 0.83 26.26
C PRO A 457 12.63 1.43 27.10
N PRO A 458 13.57 2.19 26.49
CA PRO A 458 14.60 2.87 27.28
C PRO A 458 13.92 3.75 28.32
N ALA A 459 14.33 3.60 29.57
CA ALA A 459 13.85 4.46 30.64
C ALA A 459 14.07 5.90 30.22
N ARG A 460 13.00 6.69 30.08
CA ARG A 460 13.16 8.12 29.91
C ARG A 460 14.01 8.60 31.09
N ARG A 461 15.25 9.01 30.85
CA ARG A 461 15.99 9.81 31.80
C ARG A 461 15.16 11.09 31.92
N THR A 462 14.29 11.16 32.92
CA THR A 462 13.81 12.44 33.43
C THR A 462 15.09 13.20 33.76
N ALA A 463 15.41 14.20 32.97
CA ALA A 463 16.46 15.13 33.35
C ALA A 463 16.09 15.55 34.78
N LEU A 464 16.99 15.27 35.73
CA LEU A 464 16.81 15.80 37.07
C LEU A 464 16.61 17.30 36.88
N PRO A 465 15.57 17.92 37.48
CA PRO A 465 15.41 19.35 37.41
C PRO A 465 16.72 20.00 37.82
N PRO A 466 17.11 21.12 37.19
CA PRO A 466 18.34 21.83 37.57
C PRO A 466 18.37 22.02 39.08
N PRO A 467 19.56 21.99 39.71
CA PRO A 467 19.74 22.06 41.17
C PRO A 467 19.00 23.20 41.87
N ASP A 468 18.61 24.21 41.12
CA ASP A 468 17.97 25.46 41.61
C ASP A 468 16.52 25.61 41.12
N ASP A 469 15.82 24.51 40.78
CA ASP A 469 14.41 24.57 40.38
C ASP A 469 13.56 24.95 41.62
N PRO A 470 12.92 26.15 41.63
CA PRO A 470 12.11 26.60 42.75
C PRO A 470 10.84 25.78 42.98
N LEU A 471 10.51 24.84 42.05
CA LEU A 471 9.37 23.93 42.16
C LEU A 471 9.77 22.53 42.68
N ASP A 472 11.05 22.30 43.07
CA ASP A 472 11.46 21.05 43.72
C ASP A 472 10.90 20.93 45.15
N LEU A 473 9.67 20.49 45.25
CA LEU A 473 8.95 20.29 46.52
C LEU A 473 9.60 19.24 47.43
N HIS A 474 10.44 18.36 46.91
CA HIS A 474 11.18 17.38 47.72
C HIS A 474 12.36 18.00 48.49
N ARG A 475 12.94 19.09 47.99
CA ARG A 475 13.95 19.86 48.73
C ARG A 475 13.34 20.71 49.80
N GLN A 476 12.18 21.31 49.55
CA GLN A 476 11.46 22.13 50.59
C GLN A 476 11.03 21.30 51.78
N ALA A 477 10.62 20.02 51.57
CA ALA A 477 10.25 19.10 52.65
C ALA A 477 11.40 18.74 53.59
N ARG A 478 12.67 18.94 53.22
CA ARG A 478 13.84 18.69 54.09
C ARG A 478 14.15 19.85 55.06
N PHE A 479 13.66 21.04 54.78
CA PHE A 479 13.90 22.23 55.65
C PHE A 479 12.84 22.40 56.73
N TYR A 480 11.75 21.66 56.76
CA TYR A 480 10.67 21.74 57.78
C TYR A 480 10.64 20.56 58.74
N ARG A 481 11.71 19.77 58.86
CA ARG A 481 11.89 18.81 59.95
C ARG A 481 12.99 19.34 60.89
N ILE A 482 12.59 20.23 61.77
CA ILE A 482 13.23 20.51 63.09
C ILE A 482 12.21 20.19 64.14
#